data_ba4ae3f16d488d9bf3c6633009e474d2
#
_entry.id   ba4ae3f16d488d9bf3c6633009e474d2
#
_cell.length_a   1.000
_cell.length_b   1.000
_cell.length_c   1.000
_cell.angle_alpha   90.00
_cell.angle_beta   90.00
_cell.angle_gamma   90.00
#
_symmetry.space_group_name_H-M   'P 1'
#
loop_
_entity.id
_entity.type
_entity.pdbx_description
1 polymer ?
#
loop_
_entity_poly.entity_id
_entity_poly.type
_entity_poly.pdbx_seq_one_letter_code
_entity_poly.pdbx_strand_id
1 'polypeptide(L)'
;MVLNKKISVLQVLPDLNSGGVERGTLEVNKYLVSVGCRSMVISNGGRMVKELESDKGEHYKLGIGKKNLFIIFSLFKLIDFIKKNKIDIIHARSRLPAWVCFFALKLTKRNIRPIFITTVHGPYSVNFYSSIMTKGDRVIVVSKMIMEYVLKNYKIDKKKLVLNYRGVS
;
A
#
# COMPACT_ATOMS: atom_id res chain seq x y z
N MET A 1 -29.40 12.60 7.10
CA MET A 1 -28.71 11.54 7.87
C MET A 1 -27.51 11.12 7.05
N VAL A 2 -26.34 11.71 7.30
CA VAL A 2 -25.09 11.32 6.61
C VAL A 2 -24.67 10.01 7.26
N LEU A 3 -24.90 8.90 6.57
CA LEU A 3 -24.29 7.63 6.94
C LEU A 3 -22.76 7.84 6.92
N ASN A 4 -22.15 7.94 8.11
CA ASN A 4 -20.69 8.02 8.26
C ASN A 4 -20.10 6.68 7.78
N LYS A 5 -19.93 6.55 6.46
CA LYS A 5 -19.29 5.36 5.88
C LYS A 5 -17.86 5.30 6.41
N LYS A 6 -17.58 4.26 7.18
CA LYS A 6 -16.24 3.97 7.68
C LYS A 6 -15.29 3.72 6.48
N ILE A 7 -14.25 4.54 6.34
CA ILE A 7 -13.27 4.39 5.25
C ILE A 7 -12.49 3.08 5.45
N SER A 8 -12.36 2.30 4.38
CA SER A 8 -11.64 1.03 4.36
C SER A 8 -10.31 1.19 3.65
N VAL A 9 -9.21 1.01 4.38
CA VAL A 9 -7.82 1.13 3.88
C VAL A 9 -7.14 -0.22 3.88
N LEU A 10 -6.58 -0.60 2.74
CA LEU A 10 -5.80 -1.81 2.56
C LEU A 10 -4.33 -1.47 2.33
N GLN A 11 -3.46 -1.78 3.26
CA GLN A 11 -2.00 -1.73 3.07
C GLN A 11 -1.51 -3.07 2.49
N VAL A 12 -0.58 -3.01 1.52
CA VAL A 12 -0.08 -4.20 0.83
C VAL A 12 1.44 -4.19 0.82
N LEU A 13 2.06 -5.25 1.38
CA LEU A 13 3.51 -5.41 1.48
C LEU A 13 3.90 -6.90 1.38
N PRO A 14 5.20 -7.25 1.17
CA PRO A 14 5.61 -8.64 1.00
C PRO A 14 5.34 -9.50 2.23
N ASP A 15 5.78 -9.06 3.38
CA ASP A 15 5.63 -9.75 4.67
C ASP A 15 5.64 -8.76 5.85
N LEU A 16 5.38 -9.24 7.06
CA LEU A 16 5.34 -8.50 8.32
C LEU A 16 6.35 -9.07 9.33
N ASN A 17 7.62 -9.23 8.94
CA ASN A 17 8.63 -9.80 9.82
C ASN A 17 9.39 -8.75 10.64
N SER A 18 10.18 -7.89 9.97
CA SER A 18 10.96 -6.82 10.61
C SER A 18 11.43 -5.84 9.56
N GLY A 19 11.64 -4.62 9.96
CA GLY A 19 12.13 -3.55 9.10
C GLY A 19 11.29 -2.30 9.19
N GLY A 20 11.79 -1.28 8.54
CA GLY A 20 11.16 0.02 8.63
C GLY A 20 9.83 0.12 7.91
N VAL A 21 9.63 -0.61 6.81
CA VAL A 21 8.35 -0.61 6.08
C VAL A 21 7.28 -1.29 6.92
N GLU A 22 7.62 -2.42 7.52
CA GLU A 22 6.74 -3.23 8.38
C GLU A 22 6.33 -2.44 9.63
N ARG A 23 7.29 -1.82 10.34
CA ARG A 23 7.00 -0.97 11.50
C ARG A 23 6.10 0.20 11.11
N GLY A 24 6.40 0.92 10.04
CA GLY A 24 5.55 2.00 9.55
C GLY A 24 4.16 1.51 9.09
N THR A 25 4.00 0.23 8.73
CA THR A 25 2.68 -0.36 8.43
C THR A 25 1.86 -0.50 9.71
N LEU A 26 2.46 -0.92 10.82
CA LEU A 26 1.80 -1.01 12.12
C LEU A 26 1.43 0.37 12.67
N GLU A 27 2.32 1.35 12.57
CA GLU A 27 2.06 2.74 12.98
C GLU A 27 0.87 3.32 12.22
N VAL A 28 0.84 3.16 10.89
CA VAL A 28 -0.30 3.59 10.07
C VAL A 28 -1.56 2.83 10.43
N ASN A 29 -1.48 1.51 10.69
CA ASN A 29 -2.61 0.72 11.16
C ASN A 29 -3.20 1.29 12.45
N LYS A 30 -2.36 1.49 13.45
CA LYS A 30 -2.76 2.04 14.75
C LYS A 30 -3.45 3.40 14.62
N TYR A 31 -2.90 4.29 13.80
CA TYR A 31 -3.50 5.58 13.52
C TYR A 31 -4.87 5.44 12.81
N LEU A 32 -4.95 4.64 11.73
CA LEU A 32 -6.19 4.43 10.99
C LEU A 32 -7.31 3.90 11.89
N VAL A 33 -7.00 2.94 12.76
CA VAL A 33 -7.96 2.40 13.73
C VAL A 33 -8.38 3.47 14.72
N SER A 34 -7.45 4.28 15.23
CA SER A 34 -7.75 5.35 16.22
C SER A 34 -8.69 6.42 15.67
N VAL A 35 -8.64 6.70 14.36
CA VAL A 35 -9.53 7.66 13.68
C VAL A 35 -10.79 7.00 13.10
N GLY A 36 -11.07 5.74 13.46
CA GLY A 36 -12.31 5.04 13.10
C GLY A 36 -12.30 4.42 11.69
N CYS A 37 -11.18 4.38 10.98
CA CYS A 37 -11.07 3.67 9.71
C CYS A 37 -11.02 2.14 9.92
N ARG A 38 -11.46 1.39 8.92
CA ARG A 38 -11.18 -0.04 8.83
C ARG A 38 -9.81 -0.24 8.24
N SER A 39 -8.87 -0.76 9.02
CA SER A 39 -7.48 -0.98 8.59
C SER A 39 -7.23 -2.45 8.31
N MET A 40 -6.84 -2.75 7.08
CA MET A 40 -6.55 -4.09 6.59
C MET A 40 -5.14 -4.14 6.04
N VAL A 41 -4.48 -5.30 6.19
CA VAL A 41 -3.14 -5.55 5.67
C VAL A 41 -3.10 -6.89 4.94
N ILE A 42 -2.61 -6.88 3.71
CA ILE A 42 -2.27 -8.10 2.96
C ILE A 42 -0.76 -8.26 2.92
N SER A 43 -0.30 -9.45 3.33
CA SER A 43 1.10 -9.89 3.24
C SER A 43 1.22 -11.40 3.25
N ASN A 44 2.44 -11.95 3.13
CA ASN A 44 2.72 -13.37 3.36
C ASN A 44 2.58 -13.81 4.83
N GLY A 45 2.34 -12.87 5.74
CA GLY A 45 2.41 -13.08 7.19
C GLY A 45 3.76 -12.64 7.76
N GLY A 46 4.04 -13.03 9.00
CA GLY A 46 5.26 -12.69 9.71
C GLY A 46 5.03 -12.50 11.20
N ARG A 47 6.11 -12.33 11.96
CA ARG A 47 6.07 -12.22 13.42
C ARG A 47 5.30 -11.03 13.96
N MET A 48 5.17 -9.96 13.16
CA MET A 48 4.47 -8.72 13.54
C MET A 48 2.95 -8.78 13.30
N VAL A 49 2.42 -9.88 12.76
CA VAL A 49 0.96 -10.03 12.54
C VAL A 49 0.20 -9.95 13.85
N LYS A 50 0.68 -10.61 14.91
CA LYS A 50 0.04 -10.56 16.23
C LYS A 50 -0.05 -9.13 16.80
N GLU A 51 0.99 -8.32 16.61
CA GLU A 51 1.01 -6.92 17.03
C GLU A 51 -0.02 -6.10 16.24
N LEU A 52 -0.10 -6.31 14.92
CA LEU A 52 -1.10 -5.66 14.06
C LEU A 52 -2.53 -5.97 14.54
N GLU A 53 -2.82 -7.24 14.81
CA GLU A 53 -4.16 -7.70 15.24
C GLU A 53 -4.49 -7.23 16.65
N SER A 54 -3.52 -7.15 17.57
CA SER A 54 -3.72 -6.56 18.90
C SER A 54 -4.10 -5.08 18.84
N ASP A 55 -3.59 -4.35 17.84
CA ASP A 55 -3.97 -2.97 17.52
C ASP A 55 -5.24 -2.90 16.64
N LYS A 56 -6.06 -3.96 16.61
CA LYS A 56 -7.34 -4.05 15.89
C LYS A 56 -7.22 -3.90 14.36
N GLY A 57 -6.05 -4.16 13.77
CA GLY A 57 -5.88 -4.33 12.34
C GLY A 57 -6.33 -5.72 11.89
N GLU A 58 -6.78 -5.82 10.65
CA GLU A 58 -7.16 -7.10 10.04
C GLU A 58 -6.04 -7.58 9.12
N HIS A 59 -5.49 -8.77 9.36
CA HIS A 59 -4.47 -9.37 8.49
C HIS A 59 -5.05 -10.45 7.58
N TYR A 60 -4.66 -10.40 6.30
CA TYR A 60 -5.03 -11.40 5.30
C TYR A 60 -3.78 -11.94 4.62
N LYS A 61 -3.58 -13.26 4.71
CA LYS A 61 -2.43 -13.91 4.11
C LYS A 61 -2.63 -14.12 2.61
N LEU A 62 -1.80 -13.44 1.79
CA LEU A 62 -1.77 -13.60 0.34
C LEU A 62 -0.35 -13.42 -0.19
N GLY A 63 0.13 -14.38 -0.98
CA GLY A 63 1.49 -14.44 -1.49
C GLY A 63 1.85 -13.39 -2.56
N ILE A 64 1.77 -12.11 -2.23
CA ILE A 64 2.02 -10.98 -3.15
C ILE A 64 3.52 -10.63 -3.23
N GLY A 65 4.34 -11.10 -2.30
CA GLY A 65 5.77 -10.75 -2.22
C GLY A 65 6.72 -11.70 -2.97
N LYS A 66 6.24 -12.77 -3.58
CA LYS A 66 7.07 -13.78 -4.25
C LYS A 66 6.95 -13.70 -5.76
N LYS A 67 8.08 -13.65 -6.46
CA LYS A 67 8.16 -13.73 -7.92
C LYS A 67 8.00 -15.19 -8.37
N ASN A 68 6.78 -15.65 -8.53
CA ASN A 68 6.46 -16.97 -9.06
C ASN A 68 5.16 -16.90 -9.90
N LEU A 69 4.82 -17.98 -10.60
CA LEU A 69 3.59 -18.08 -11.42
C LEU A 69 2.30 -17.87 -10.59
N PHE A 70 2.34 -18.09 -9.28
CA PHE A 70 1.21 -17.83 -8.38
C PHE A 70 0.86 -16.34 -8.22
N ILE A 71 1.68 -15.41 -8.74
CA ILE A 71 1.40 -13.97 -8.70
C ILE A 71 0.11 -13.64 -9.49
N ILE A 72 -0.16 -14.37 -10.59
CA ILE A 72 -1.38 -14.20 -11.37
C ILE A 72 -2.59 -14.62 -10.54
N PHE A 73 -2.49 -15.71 -9.80
CA PHE A 73 -3.54 -16.15 -8.89
C PHE A 73 -3.79 -15.15 -7.76
N SER A 74 -2.73 -14.58 -7.22
CA SER A 74 -2.80 -13.51 -6.22
C SER A 74 -3.47 -12.25 -6.75
N LEU A 75 -3.28 -11.93 -8.04
CA LEU A 75 -3.94 -10.82 -8.71
C LEU A 75 -5.48 -10.97 -8.69
N PHE A 76 -6.01 -12.13 -9.12
CA PHE A 76 -7.45 -12.38 -9.13
C PHE A 76 -8.04 -12.42 -7.72
N LYS A 77 -7.33 -13.03 -6.76
CA LYS A 77 -7.72 -12.99 -5.34
C LYS A 77 -7.78 -11.56 -4.79
N LEU A 78 -6.83 -10.71 -5.17
CA LEU A 78 -6.84 -9.30 -4.76
C LEU A 78 -8.04 -8.55 -5.36
N ILE A 79 -8.38 -8.78 -6.62
CA ILE A 79 -9.57 -8.17 -7.26
C ILE A 79 -10.85 -8.57 -6.51
N ASP A 80 -11.00 -9.85 -6.20
CA ASP A 80 -12.14 -10.36 -5.45
C ASP A 80 -12.20 -9.77 -4.03
N PHE A 81 -11.05 -9.70 -3.37
CA PHE A 81 -10.90 -9.09 -2.05
C PHE A 81 -11.33 -7.60 -2.05
N ILE A 82 -10.89 -6.82 -3.05
CA ILE A 82 -11.27 -5.42 -3.22
C ILE A 82 -12.79 -5.28 -3.30
N LYS A 83 -13.44 -6.10 -4.12
CA LYS A 83 -14.89 -6.08 -4.32
C LYS A 83 -15.65 -6.44 -3.05
N LYS A 84 -15.29 -7.58 -2.43
CA LYS A 84 -15.98 -8.09 -1.23
C LYS A 84 -15.86 -7.15 -0.05
N ASN A 85 -14.69 -6.56 0.15
CA ASN A 85 -14.41 -5.71 1.30
C ASN A 85 -14.71 -4.23 1.06
N LYS A 86 -15.17 -3.85 -0.15
CA LYS A 86 -15.47 -2.45 -0.52
C LYS A 86 -14.33 -1.50 -0.15
N ILE A 87 -13.12 -1.84 -0.61
CA ILE A 87 -11.90 -1.08 -0.30
C ILE A 87 -12.00 0.32 -0.92
N ASP A 88 -11.76 1.36 -0.13
CA ASP A 88 -11.71 2.75 -0.60
C ASP A 88 -10.30 3.19 -0.99
N ILE A 89 -9.28 2.71 -0.28
CA ILE A 89 -7.87 3.07 -0.52
C ILE A 89 -7.01 1.80 -0.49
N ILE A 90 -6.15 1.65 -1.50
CA ILE A 90 -5.06 0.67 -1.50
C ILE A 90 -3.73 1.42 -1.39
N HIS A 91 -2.93 1.06 -0.40
CA HIS A 91 -1.62 1.60 -0.16
C HIS A 91 -0.54 0.52 -0.35
N ALA A 92 0.12 0.52 -1.51
CA ALA A 92 1.23 -0.38 -1.77
C ALA A 92 2.55 0.20 -1.20
N ARG A 93 3.20 -0.60 -0.38
CA ARG A 93 4.39 -0.17 0.37
C ARG A 93 5.70 -0.74 -0.17
N SER A 94 5.65 -1.48 -1.28
CA SER A 94 6.82 -2.09 -1.91
C SER A 94 6.54 -2.38 -3.38
N ARG A 95 7.62 -2.49 -4.19
CA ARG A 95 7.56 -2.53 -5.66
C ARG A 95 6.72 -3.69 -6.22
N LEU A 96 6.98 -4.92 -5.80
CA LEU A 96 6.25 -6.07 -6.34
C LEU A 96 4.76 -6.06 -5.95
N PRO A 97 4.37 -5.84 -4.68
CA PRO A 97 2.99 -5.57 -4.31
C PRO A 97 2.35 -4.42 -5.10
N ALA A 98 3.10 -3.34 -5.36
CA ALA A 98 2.60 -2.21 -6.16
C ALA A 98 2.26 -2.62 -7.60
N TRP A 99 3.06 -3.47 -8.24
CA TRP A 99 2.74 -4.03 -9.56
C TRP A 99 1.46 -4.86 -9.53
N VAL A 100 1.30 -5.73 -8.54
CA VAL A 100 0.08 -6.55 -8.40
C VAL A 100 -1.14 -5.66 -8.19
N CYS A 101 -1.05 -4.67 -7.29
CA CYS A 101 -2.13 -3.71 -7.07
C CYS A 101 -2.46 -2.93 -8.35
N PHE A 102 -1.47 -2.43 -9.07
CA PHE A 102 -1.66 -1.68 -10.30
C PHE A 102 -2.43 -2.49 -11.35
N PHE A 103 -2.05 -3.74 -11.60
CA PHE A 103 -2.75 -4.60 -12.55
C PHE A 103 -4.14 -4.99 -12.04
N ALA A 104 -4.30 -5.29 -10.75
CA ALA A 104 -5.61 -5.54 -10.16
C ALA A 104 -6.57 -4.36 -10.39
N LEU A 105 -6.09 -3.15 -10.16
CA LEU A 105 -6.89 -1.93 -10.35
C LEU A 105 -7.20 -1.63 -11.82
N LYS A 106 -6.31 -1.99 -12.75
CA LYS A 106 -6.59 -1.89 -14.18
C LYS A 106 -7.72 -2.83 -14.62
N LEU A 107 -7.84 -4.00 -14.00
CA LEU A 107 -8.88 -4.99 -14.26
C LEU A 107 -10.15 -4.76 -13.43
N THR A 108 -10.11 -3.88 -12.44
CA THR A 108 -11.27 -3.56 -11.59
C THR A 108 -12.14 -2.50 -12.29
N LYS A 109 -13.47 -2.68 -12.25
CA LYS A 109 -14.42 -1.71 -12.82
C LYS A 109 -14.22 -0.33 -12.16
N ARG A 110 -14.28 0.74 -12.98
CA ARG A 110 -13.98 2.12 -12.56
C ARG A 110 -14.81 2.60 -11.37
N ASN A 111 -16.06 2.21 -11.28
CA ASN A 111 -16.99 2.64 -10.20
C ASN A 111 -16.71 2.01 -8.83
N ILE A 112 -15.88 0.96 -8.77
CA ILE A 112 -15.49 0.28 -7.52
C ILE A 112 -13.97 0.26 -7.32
N ARG A 113 -13.23 0.99 -8.17
CA ARG A 113 -11.78 1.06 -8.10
C ARG A 113 -11.35 1.95 -6.93
N PRO A 114 -10.58 1.41 -5.95
CA PRO A 114 -10.00 2.19 -4.87
C PRO A 114 -9.02 3.26 -5.37
N ILE A 115 -8.80 4.27 -4.54
CA ILE A 115 -7.66 5.19 -4.71
C ILE A 115 -6.37 4.40 -4.48
N PHE A 116 -5.42 4.54 -5.40
CA PHE A 116 -4.12 3.87 -5.33
C PHE A 116 -3.06 4.79 -4.77
N ILE A 117 -2.46 4.41 -3.64
CA ILE A 117 -1.37 5.13 -2.99
C ILE A 117 -0.11 4.28 -3.00
N THR A 118 1.03 4.90 -3.23
CA THR A 118 2.35 4.28 -3.09
C THR A 118 3.22 5.11 -2.15
N THR A 119 4.23 4.49 -1.51
CA THR A 119 5.24 5.22 -0.73
C THR A 119 6.63 4.91 -1.23
N VAL A 120 7.38 5.96 -1.57
CA VAL A 120 8.80 5.87 -1.91
C VAL A 120 9.61 6.04 -0.63
N HIS A 121 10.15 4.92 -0.12
CA HIS A 121 10.87 4.87 1.16
C HIS A 121 12.36 5.23 1.05
N GLY A 122 12.92 5.24 -0.17
CA GLY A 122 14.33 5.50 -0.41
C GLY A 122 14.63 5.65 -1.90
N PRO A 123 15.87 5.97 -2.28
CA PRO A 123 16.29 6.07 -3.67
C PRO A 123 16.43 4.66 -4.25
N TYR A 124 15.43 4.22 -4.98
CA TYR A 124 15.48 2.94 -5.72
C TYR A 124 16.34 3.09 -6.97
N SER A 125 16.92 1.98 -7.47
CA SER A 125 17.53 1.97 -8.80
C SER A 125 16.54 2.48 -9.85
N VAL A 126 16.98 3.43 -10.69
CA VAL A 126 16.12 4.04 -11.74
C VAL A 126 15.94 3.03 -12.88
N ASN A 127 14.80 2.39 -12.91
CA ASN A 127 14.43 1.42 -13.94
C ASN A 127 12.91 1.27 -14.04
N PHE A 128 12.46 0.53 -15.06
CA PHE A 128 11.04 0.28 -15.28
C PHE A 128 10.36 -0.38 -14.06
N TYR A 129 11.01 -1.36 -13.42
CA TYR A 129 10.45 -2.05 -12.26
C TYR A 129 10.19 -1.12 -11.07
N SER A 130 11.12 -0.20 -10.82
CA SER A 130 10.98 0.78 -9.72
C SER A 130 10.01 1.90 -10.04
N SER A 131 9.74 2.20 -11.33
CA SER A 131 8.83 3.26 -11.75
C SER A 131 7.39 3.07 -11.25
N ILE A 132 7.00 1.84 -10.91
CA ILE A 132 5.68 1.53 -10.36
C ILE A 132 5.36 2.35 -9.10
N MET A 133 6.37 2.67 -8.30
CA MET A 133 6.19 3.43 -7.06
C MET A 133 5.80 4.89 -7.32
N THR A 134 5.86 5.35 -8.58
CA THR A 134 5.40 6.69 -9.00
C THR A 134 4.06 6.66 -9.75
N LYS A 135 3.42 5.49 -9.88
CA LYS A 135 2.16 5.29 -10.64
C LYS A 135 0.90 5.40 -9.79
N GLY A 136 1.03 5.66 -8.48
CA GLY A 136 -0.11 5.93 -7.62
C GLY A 136 -0.95 7.14 -8.05
N ASP A 137 -2.21 7.18 -7.64
CA ASP A 137 -3.05 8.37 -7.71
C ASP A 137 -2.51 9.45 -6.76
N ARG A 138 -1.88 9.00 -5.66
CA ARG A 138 -1.00 9.78 -4.76
C ARG A 138 0.27 9.00 -4.47
N VAL A 139 1.38 9.71 -4.32
CA VAL A 139 2.69 9.14 -4.05
C VAL A 139 3.28 9.82 -2.82
N ILE A 140 3.38 9.08 -1.74
CA ILE A 140 4.01 9.56 -0.51
C ILE A 140 5.51 9.47 -0.66
N VAL A 141 6.21 10.54 -0.30
CA VAL A 141 7.67 10.61 -0.21
C VAL A 141 8.08 10.95 1.21
N VAL A 142 9.07 10.23 1.75
CA VAL A 142 9.38 10.26 3.19
C VAL A 142 10.34 11.40 3.59
N SER A 143 10.87 12.14 2.62
CA SER A 143 11.73 13.32 2.86
C SER A 143 11.80 14.24 1.65
N LYS A 144 12.30 15.47 1.84
CA LYS A 144 12.57 16.41 0.74
C LYS A 144 13.57 15.82 -0.25
N MET A 145 14.63 15.16 0.24
CA MET A 145 15.62 14.48 -0.61
C MET A 145 14.96 13.43 -1.53
N ILE A 146 14.03 12.62 -1.01
CA ILE A 146 13.32 11.62 -1.82
C ILE A 146 12.35 12.30 -2.79
N MET A 147 11.73 13.42 -2.42
CA MET A 147 10.91 14.20 -3.34
C MET A 147 11.73 14.70 -4.54
N GLU A 148 12.88 15.32 -4.30
CA GLU A 148 13.78 15.80 -5.33
C GLU A 148 14.31 14.65 -6.21
N TYR A 149 14.70 13.54 -5.58
CA TYR A 149 15.11 12.33 -6.28
C TYR A 149 14.01 11.82 -7.23
N VAL A 150 12.77 11.75 -6.78
CA VAL A 150 11.64 11.29 -7.60
C VAL A 150 11.37 12.24 -8.75
N LEU A 151 11.36 13.55 -8.51
CA LEU A 151 11.15 14.58 -9.54
C LEU A 151 12.25 14.58 -10.60
N LYS A 152 13.50 14.32 -10.20
CA LYS A 152 14.67 14.28 -11.11
C LYS A 152 14.66 13.03 -12.00
N ASN A 153 14.27 11.88 -11.46
CA ASN A 153 14.49 10.58 -12.13
C ASN A 153 13.24 9.97 -12.76
N TYR A 154 12.04 10.49 -12.45
CA TYR A 154 10.78 9.93 -12.96
C TYR A 154 9.87 11.03 -13.50
N LYS A 155 9.20 10.73 -14.60
CA LYS A 155 8.16 11.63 -15.14
C LYS A 155 6.89 11.50 -14.31
N ILE A 156 6.69 12.40 -13.35
CA ILE A 156 5.53 12.44 -12.44
C ILE A 156 5.03 13.88 -12.27
N ASP A 157 3.71 14.05 -12.20
CA ASP A 157 3.10 15.32 -11.83
C ASP A 157 3.37 15.61 -10.35
N LYS A 158 4.00 16.75 -10.05
CA LYS A 158 4.30 17.20 -8.68
C LYS A 158 3.06 17.23 -7.77
N LYS A 159 1.88 17.49 -8.33
CA LYS A 159 0.60 17.51 -7.60
C LYS A 159 0.22 16.15 -7.01
N LYS A 160 0.79 15.06 -7.50
CA LYS A 160 0.59 13.72 -6.95
C LYS A 160 1.48 13.42 -5.75
N LEU A 161 2.58 14.17 -5.58
CA LEU A 161 3.54 13.95 -4.49
C LEU A 161 3.01 14.52 -3.18
N VAL A 162 3.10 13.72 -2.14
CA VAL A 162 2.76 14.11 -0.77
C VAL A 162 3.99 13.88 0.10
N LEU A 163 4.57 14.96 0.62
CA LEU A 163 5.67 14.87 1.58
C LEU A 163 5.11 14.51 2.95
N ASN A 164 5.50 13.36 3.45
CA ASN A 164 5.18 12.92 4.80
C ASN A 164 6.44 12.38 5.46
N TYR A 165 7.04 13.17 6.35
CA TYR A 165 8.23 12.76 7.08
C TYR A 165 7.93 11.52 7.92
N ARG A 166 8.89 10.62 7.91
CA ARG A 166 8.81 9.47 8.78
C ARG A 166 9.16 9.89 10.19
N GLY A 167 8.21 9.78 11.10
CA GLY A 167 8.43 9.96 12.52
C GLY A 167 9.30 8.83 13.08
N VAL A 168 10.00 9.12 14.16
CA VAL A 168 10.59 8.15 15.08
C VAL A 168 9.73 8.18 16.34
N SER A 169 9.18 7.03 16.72
CA SER A 169 8.53 6.82 18.02
C SER A 169 9.52 6.26 19.01
#